data_6488176b39a8c5b268495dd5790df50f
#
_entry.id   6488176b39a8c5b268495dd5790df50f
#
_cell.length_a   1.000
_cell.length_b   1.000
_cell.length_c   1.000
_cell.angle_alpha   90.00
_cell.angle_beta   90.00
_cell.angle_gamma   90.00
#
_symmetry.space_group_name_H-M   'P 1'
#
loop_
_entity.id
_entity.type
_entity.pdbx_description
1 polymer ?
#
loop_
_entity_poly.entity_id
_entity_poly.type
_entity_poly.pdbx_seq_one_letter_code
_entity_poly.pdbx_strand_id
1 'polypeptide(L)'
;MYRIAICDDEKIFNESAQVLLENIALKNGIDISVESYLNADILLNDLENGNKYFDLVLFDIIIGNKNGINIACKIKQNFTDIKFIFMTSYSEYAIDGYEAEPSGFLIKPLNEAKLKRAFLRAFQNYKSQSLIIKENGKSHSCLLYTSPSPRD
;
A
#
# COMPACT_ATOMS: atom_id res chain seq x y z
N MET A 1 -8.13 -14.87 1.34
CA MET A 1 -8.60 -13.53 1.68
C MET A 1 -7.45 -12.54 1.56
N TYR A 2 -7.68 -11.47 0.86
CA TYR A 2 -6.65 -10.46 0.64
C TYR A 2 -6.66 -9.52 1.83
N ARG A 3 -5.54 -9.37 2.50
CA ARG A 3 -5.50 -8.63 3.75
C ARG A 3 -4.87 -7.26 3.54
N ILE A 4 -5.59 -6.23 3.94
CA ILE A 4 -5.20 -4.85 3.67
C ILE A 4 -5.11 -4.07 4.97
N ALA A 5 -4.07 -3.28 5.10
CA ALA A 5 -3.95 -2.34 6.21
C ALA A 5 -4.03 -0.93 5.64
N ILE A 6 -4.65 -0.02 6.38
CA ILE A 6 -4.65 1.39 6.03
C ILE A 6 -3.98 2.10 7.18
N CYS A 7 -2.95 2.86 6.88
CA CYS A 7 -2.17 3.53 7.92
C CYS A 7 -2.16 5.03 7.66
N ASP A 8 -2.90 5.76 8.47
CA ASP A 8 -3.05 7.20 8.35
C ASP A 8 -3.45 7.71 9.72
N ASP A 9 -2.94 8.83 10.17
CA ASP A 9 -3.24 9.32 11.50
C ASP A 9 -4.60 10.00 11.62
N GLU A 10 -5.35 10.10 10.52
CA GLU A 10 -6.69 10.65 10.55
C GLU A 10 -7.72 9.53 10.49
N LYS A 11 -8.42 9.33 11.59
CA LYS A 11 -9.36 8.23 11.69
C LYS A 11 -10.47 8.32 10.64
N ILE A 12 -10.96 9.53 10.41
CA ILE A 12 -12.04 9.70 9.43
C ILE A 12 -11.59 9.30 8.04
N PHE A 13 -10.34 9.62 7.69
CA PHE A 13 -9.82 9.23 6.40
C PHE A 13 -9.72 7.71 6.30
N ASN A 14 -9.26 7.05 7.36
CA ASN A 14 -9.16 5.60 7.34
C ASN A 14 -10.53 4.96 7.13
N GLU A 15 -11.55 5.50 7.77
CA GLU A 15 -12.89 4.95 7.62
C GLU A 15 -13.41 5.14 6.20
N SER A 16 -13.15 6.31 5.61
CA SER A 16 -13.56 6.55 4.24
C SER A 16 -12.85 5.63 3.27
N ALA A 17 -11.55 5.46 3.46
CA ALA A 17 -10.77 4.59 2.59
C ALA A 17 -11.24 3.14 2.70
N GLN A 18 -11.59 2.71 3.90
CA GLN A 18 -12.08 1.36 4.09
C GLN A 18 -13.38 1.12 3.34
N VAL A 19 -14.30 2.09 3.41
CA VAL A 19 -15.57 1.96 2.70
C VAL A 19 -15.33 1.86 1.20
N LEU A 20 -14.43 2.68 0.67
CA LEU A 20 -14.12 2.61 -0.75
C LEU A 20 -13.53 1.27 -1.15
N LEU A 21 -12.61 0.76 -0.35
CA LEU A 21 -11.99 -0.53 -0.65
C LEU A 21 -13.01 -1.65 -0.59
N GLU A 22 -13.88 -1.62 0.39
CA GLU A 22 -14.89 -2.67 0.53
C GLU A 22 -15.87 -2.64 -0.64
N ASN A 23 -16.24 -1.44 -1.10
CA ASN A 23 -17.10 -1.33 -2.25
C ASN A 23 -16.44 -1.85 -3.52
N ILE A 24 -15.17 -1.50 -3.72
CA ILE A 24 -14.43 -1.96 -4.89
C ILE A 24 -14.34 -3.49 -4.86
N ALA A 25 -14.01 -4.05 -3.71
CA ALA A 25 -13.85 -5.49 -3.60
C ALA A 25 -15.17 -6.21 -3.85
N LEU A 26 -16.24 -5.67 -3.31
CA LEU A 26 -17.53 -6.28 -3.49
C LEU A 26 -17.92 -6.30 -4.97
N LYS A 27 -17.71 -5.20 -5.66
CA LYS A 27 -18.08 -5.09 -7.06
C LYS A 27 -17.22 -6.00 -7.95
N ASN A 28 -16.05 -6.37 -7.48
CA ASN A 28 -15.14 -7.20 -8.27
C ASN A 28 -15.01 -8.62 -7.76
N GLY A 29 -15.84 -9.00 -6.80
CA GLY A 29 -15.84 -10.36 -6.29
C GLY A 29 -14.58 -10.76 -5.56
N ILE A 30 -13.95 -9.80 -4.88
CA ILE A 30 -12.71 -10.05 -4.16
C ILE A 30 -13.01 -10.04 -2.67
N ASP A 31 -12.53 -11.07 -1.98
CA ASP A 31 -12.72 -11.19 -0.54
C ASP A 31 -11.57 -10.51 0.17
N ILE A 32 -11.84 -9.46 0.94
CA ILE A 32 -10.80 -8.72 1.62
C ILE A 32 -11.08 -8.57 3.10
N SER A 33 -10.02 -8.27 3.83
CA SER A 33 -10.11 -7.92 5.23
C SER A 33 -9.30 -6.65 5.40
N VAL A 34 -9.86 -5.65 6.06
CA VAL A 34 -9.21 -4.35 6.19
C VAL A 34 -9.01 -4.02 7.66
N GLU A 35 -7.82 -3.58 8.02
CA GLU A 35 -7.55 -3.07 9.37
C GLU A 35 -6.95 -1.69 9.26
N SER A 36 -7.30 -0.81 10.18
CA SER A 36 -6.83 0.55 10.18
C SER A 36 -5.84 0.79 11.30
N TYR A 37 -4.82 1.59 10.99
CA TYR A 37 -3.82 1.98 11.97
C TYR A 37 -3.70 3.49 11.97
N LEU A 38 -3.67 4.07 13.15
CA LEU A 38 -3.47 5.51 13.28
C LEU A 38 -2.01 5.86 13.51
N ASN A 39 -1.20 4.82 13.66
CA ASN A 39 0.20 5.01 14.02
C ASN A 39 1.03 3.96 13.33
N ALA A 40 2.08 4.40 12.65
CA ALA A 40 2.92 3.48 11.91
C ALA A 40 3.70 2.53 12.80
N ASP A 41 4.03 2.96 14.02
CA ASP A 41 4.78 2.10 14.93
C ASP A 41 3.95 0.89 15.35
N ILE A 42 2.65 1.07 15.51
CA ILE A 42 1.79 -0.05 15.88
C ILE A 42 1.72 -1.05 14.73
N LEU A 43 1.62 -0.57 13.51
CA LEU A 43 1.62 -1.45 12.35
C LEU A 43 2.93 -2.23 12.28
N LEU A 44 4.04 -1.54 12.42
CA LEU A 44 5.35 -2.19 12.36
C LEU A 44 5.48 -3.23 13.46
N ASN A 45 5.02 -2.90 14.65
CA ASN A 45 5.10 -3.81 15.78
C ASN A 45 4.26 -5.07 15.53
N ASP A 46 3.06 -4.91 14.99
CA ASP A 46 2.23 -6.06 14.67
C ASP A 46 2.90 -6.97 13.65
N LEU A 47 3.54 -6.38 12.65
CA LEU A 47 4.22 -7.18 11.65
C LEU A 47 5.44 -7.89 12.22
N GLU A 48 6.23 -7.18 13.02
CA GLU A 48 7.46 -7.76 13.55
C GLU A 48 7.19 -8.86 14.58
N ASN A 49 6.10 -8.73 15.31
CA ASN A 49 5.77 -9.73 16.30
C ASN A 49 5.03 -10.92 15.71
N GLY A 50 4.71 -10.88 14.43
CA GLY A 50 3.98 -11.95 13.79
C GLY A 50 2.51 -11.98 14.16
N ASN A 51 2.00 -10.91 14.78
CA ASN A 51 0.59 -10.87 15.15
C ASN A 51 -0.31 -10.67 13.95
N LYS A 52 0.18 -10.00 12.92
CA LYS A 52 -0.61 -9.71 11.76
C LYS A 52 0.24 -9.85 10.51
N TYR A 53 -0.42 -10.05 9.40
CA TYR A 53 0.22 -10.07 8.10
C TYR A 53 -0.70 -9.38 7.12
N PHE A 54 -0.12 -8.62 6.21
CA PHE A 54 -0.90 -7.90 5.21
C PHE A 54 -0.32 -8.09 3.83
N ASP A 55 -1.20 -8.15 2.84
CA ASP A 55 -0.78 -8.27 1.46
C ASP A 55 -0.61 -6.88 0.84
N LEU A 56 -1.37 -5.91 1.32
CA LEU A 56 -1.36 -4.56 0.78
C LEU A 56 -1.48 -3.57 1.91
N VAL A 57 -0.70 -2.51 1.87
CA VAL A 57 -0.81 -1.43 2.85
C VAL A 57 -1.01 -0.12 2.12
N LEU A 58 -2.08 0.60 2.47
CA LEU A 58 -2.28 1.97 2.02
C LEU A 58 -1.62 2.83 3.07
N PHE A 59 -0.61 3.57 2.69
CA PHE A 59 0.23 4.25 3.65
C PHE A 59 0.34 5.73 3.33
N ASP A 60 0.02 6.58 4.29
CA ASP A 60 0.19 8.01 4.12
C ASP A 60 1.68 8.33 4.11
N ILE A 61 2.12 9.13 3.15
CA ILE A 61 3.51 9.51 3.07
C ILE A 61 3.94 10.27 4.30
N ILE A 62 3.08 11.15 4.80
CA ILE A 62 3.39 11.87 6.02
C ILE A 62 2.42 11.45 7.08
N ILE A 63 2.86 10.59 7.98
CA ILE A 63 1.99 10.13 9.03
C ILE A 63 2.52 10.66 10.34
N GLY A 64 1.77 11.53 10.95
CA GLY A 64 2.25 12.28 12.10
C GLY A 64 3.41 13.14 11.65
N ASN A 65 4.55 12.97 12.28
CA ASN A 65 5.74 13.69 11.90
C ASN A 65 6.70 12.83 11.11
N LYS A 66 6.27 11.65 10.68
CA LYS A 66 7.19 10.71 10.12
C LYS A 66 7.03 10.59 8.63
N ASN A 67 8.10 10.21 7.96
CA ASN A 67 8.07 9.99 6.53
C ASN A 67 7.62 8.56 6.28
N GLY A 68 6.43 8.41 5.73
CA GLY A 68 5.86 7.08 5.51
C GLY A 68 6.66 6.24 4.52
N ILE A 69 7.32 6.88 3.55
CA ILE A 69 8.12 6.13 2.59
C ILE A 69 9.29 5.44 3.29
N ASN A 70 9.94 6.14 4.22
CA ASN A 70 11.04 5.53 4.94
C ASN A 70 10.59 4.36 5.79
N ILE A 71 9.43 4.47 6.41
CA ILE A 71 8.90 3.38 7.21
C ILE A 71 8.52 2.21 6.30
N ALA A 72 7.93 2.49 5.15
CA ALA A 72 7.57 1.44 4.21
C ALA A 72 8.80 0.70 3.71
N CYS A 73 9.89 1.42 3.49
CA CYS A 73 11.13 0.77 3.08
C CYS A 73 11.64 -0.19 4.15
N LYS A 74 11.53 0.22 5.41
CA LYS A 74 11.93 -0.67 6.48
C LYS A 74 11.07 -1.92 6.50
N ILE A 75 9.78 -1.75 6.34
CA ILE A 75 8.88 -2.90 6.32
C ILE A 75 9.22 -3.80 5.14
N LYS A 76 9.47 -3.21 3.99
CA LYS A 76 9.73 -3.98 2.79
C LYS A 76 11.01 -4.80 2.89
N GLN A 77 11.98 -4.32 3.62
CA GLN A 77 13.22 -5.06 3.79
C GLN A 77 13.00 -6.41 4.46
N ASN A 78 12.03 -6.47 5.37
CA ASN A 78 11.77 -7.69 6.11
C ASN A 78 10.56 -8.45 5.61
N PHE A 79 9.67 -7.78 4.90
CA PHE A 79 8.42 -8.38 4.42
C PHE A 79 8.28 -8.04 2.94
N THR A 80 9.03 -8.72 2.11
CA THR A 80 9.15 -8.35 0.71
C THR A 80 7.88 -8.57 -0.09
N ASP A 81 6.95 -9.38 0.42
CA ASP A 81 5.72 -9.65 -0.31
C ASP A 81 4.64 -8.58 -0.12
N ILE A 82 4.82 -7.70 0.83
CA ILE A 82 3.81 -6.68 1.08
C ILE A 82 3.90 -5.61 0.00
N LYS A 83 2.76 -5.26 -0.58
CA LYS A 83 2.70 -4.19 -1.56
C LYS A 83 2.22 -2.92 -0.89
N PHE A 84 2.63 -1.78 -1.41
CA PHE A 84 2.27 -0.50 -0.84
C PHE A 84 1.59 0.39 -1.87
N ILE A 85 0.56 1.11 -1.42
CA ILE A 85 -0.01 2.20 -2.18
C ILE A 85 0.15 3.41 -1.29
N PHE A 86 0.87 4.41 -1.76
CA PHE A 86 1.12 5.60 -0.97
C PHE A 86 0.04 6.64 -1.21
N MET A 87 -0.29 7.39 -0.17
CA MET A 87 -1.30 8.43 -0.25
C MET A 87 -0.72 9.72 0.28
N THR A 88 -1.14 10.84 -0.23
CA THR A 88 -0.68 12.11 0.28
C THR A 88 -1.63 13.23 -0.07
N SER A 89 -1.69 14.25 0.78
CA SER A 89 -2.41 15.47 0.47
C SER A 89 -1.55 16.44 -0.31
N TYR A 90 -0.27 16.14 -0.47
CA TYR A 90 0.66 17.06 -1.09
C TYR A 90 1.02 16.60 -2.48
N SER A 91 0.45 17.24 -3.48
CA SER A 91 0.65 16.81 -4.86
C SER A 91 2.10 16.90 -5.30
N GLU A 92 2.90 17.74 -4.65
CA GLU A 92 4.30 17.84 -5.06
C GLU A 92 5.06 16.54 -4.81
N TYR A 93 4.62 15.74 -3.86
CA TYR A 93 5.28 14.45 -3.66
C TYR A 93 5.01 13.52 -4.83
N ALA A 94 3.83 13.63 -5.43
CA ALA A 94 3.52 12.81 -6.57
C ALA A 94 4.32 13.24 -7.79
N ILE A 95 4.59 14.54 -7.88
CA ILE A 95 5.32 15.06 -9.02
C ILE A 95 6.79 14.73 -8.92
N ASP A 96 7.33 14.74 -7.71
CA ASP A 96 8.73 14.53 -7.51
C ASP A 96 9.20 13.14 -7.75
N GLY A 97 9.01 12.62 -8.91
CA GLY A 97 9.57 11.34 -9.26
C GLY A 97 8.64 10.17 -9.08
N TYR A 98 7.40 10.43 -8.72
CA TYR A 98 6.48 9.34 -8.53
C TYR A 98 5.38 9.30 -9.57
N GLU A 99 5.38 10.23 -10.46
CA GLU A 99 4.33 10.22 -11.47
C GLU A 99 4.48 9.01 -12.38
N ALA A 100 5.64 8.39 -12.37
CA ALA A 100 5.81 7.21 -13.18
C ALA A 100 5.10 6.00 -12.60
N GLU A 101 4.67 6.09 -11.35
CA GLU A 101 4.01 4.98 -10.70
C GLU A 101 2.63 5.36 -10.23
N PRO A 102 1.74 5.68 -11.12
CA PRO A 102 0.44 6.15 -10.69
C PRO A 102 -0.36 5.09 -9.94
N SER A 103 -0.08 3.83 -10.17
CA SER A 103 -0.85 2.81 -9.49
C SER A 103 -0.42 2.63 -8.06
N GLY A 104 0.73 3.13 -7.68
CA GLY A 104 1.19 3.02 -6.32
C GLY A 104 1.15 4.31 -5.55
N PHE A 105 0.52 5.36 -6.10
CA PHE A 105 0.59 6.67 -5.49
C PHE A 105 -0.70 7.42 -5.74
N LEU A 106 -1.39 7.79 -4.68
CA LEU A 106 -2.68 8.45 -4.79
C LEU A 106 -2.68 9.77 -4.05
N ILE A 107 -3.40 10.75 -4.59
CA ILE A 107 -3.54 12.06 -3.97
C ILE A 107 -4.85 12.09 -3.23
N LYS A 108 -4.86 12.61 -2.02
CA LYS A 108 -6.09 12.77 -1.26
C LYS A 108 -6.85 13.98 -1.76
N PRO A 109 -8.15 13.98 -1.72
CA PRO A 109 -9.02 12.90 -1.27
C PRO A 109 -9.03 11.77 -2.28
N LEU A 110 -9.23 10.55 -1.82
CA LEU A 110 -9.14 9.42 -2.70
C LEU A 110 -10.28 9.41 -3.70
N ASN A 111 -9.93 9.12 -4.94
CA ASN A 111 -10.90 8.99 -6.01
C ASN A 111 -11.14 7.50 -6.20
N GLU A 112 -12.39 7.08 -6.22
CA GLU A 112 -12.69 5.65 -6.29
C GLU A 112 -12.09 5.01 -7.54
N ALA A 113 -12.15 5.69 -8.67
CA ALA A 113 -11.62 5.11 -9.90
C ALA A 113 -10.13 4.91 -9.84
N LYS A 114 -9.41 5.88 -9.28
CA LYS A 114 -7.95 5.75 -9.16
C LYS A 114 -7.58 4.72 -8.11
N LEU A 115 -8.29 4.68 -6.99
CA LEU A 115 -8.03 3.68 -5.98
C LEU A 115 -8.32 2.29 -6.54
N LYS A 116 -9.41 2.14 -7.28
CA LYS A 116 -9.75 0.87 -7.89
C LYS A 116 -8.63 0.39 -8.80
N ARG A 117 -8.08 1.30 -9.61
CA ARG A 117 -7.02 0.92 -10.54
C ARG A 117 -5.78 0.45 -9.79
N ALA A 118 -5.39 1.18 -8.76
CA ALA A 118 -4.21 0.81 -7.99
C ALA A 118 -4.44 -0.50 -7.23
N PHE A 119 -5.62 -0.64 -6.63
CA PHE A 119 -5.95 -1.83 -5.87
C PHE A 119 -5.99 -3.06 -6.77
N LEU A 120 -6.63 -2.97 -7.92
CA LEU A 120 -6.72 -4.12 -8.80
C LEU A 120 -5.36 -4.51 -9.36
N ARG A 121 -4.51 -3.54 -9.63
CA ARG A 121 -3.17 -3.86 -10.08
C ARG A 121 -2.39 -4.60 -9.00
N ALA A 122 -2.48 -4.15 -7.76
CA ALA A 122 -1.80 -4.83 -6.67
C ALA A 122 -2.35 -6.24 -6.47
N PHE A 123 -3.67 -6.38 -6.59
CA PHE A 123 -4.29 -7.68 -6.41
C PHE A 123 -3.90 -8.64 -7.54
N GLN A 124 -3.79 -8.15 -8.76
CA GLN A 124 -3.38 -8.99 -9.87
C GLN A 124 -1.93 -9.43 -9.70
N ASN A 125 -1.07 -8.56 -9.22
CA ASN A 125 0.30 -8.94 -8.95
C ASN A 125 0.36 -9.99 -7.85
N TYR A 126 -0.47 -9.86 -6.84
CA TYR A 126 -0.54 -10.84 -5.77
C TYR A 126 -0.96 -12.20 -6.33
N LYS A 127 -1.94 -12.25 -7.21
CA LYS A 127 -2.37 -13.50 -7.81
C LYS A 127 -1.26 -14.10 -8.67
N SER A 128 -0.57 -13.27 -9.42
CA SER A 128 0.50 -13.75 -10.27
C SER A 128 1.62 -14.37 -9.44
N GLN A 129 1.96 -13.73 -8.34
CA GLN A 129 3.04 -14.22 -7.51
C GLN A 129 2.67 -15.51 -6.81
N SER A 130 1.40 -15.72 -6.53
CA SER A 130 1.03 -16.97 -5.89
C SER A 130 1.10 -18.11 -6.89
N LEU A 131 1.06 -17.83 -8.19
CA LEU A 131 1.21 -18.89 -9.17
C LEU A 131 2.67 -19.11 -9.50
N ILE A 132 3.45 -18.06 -9.54
CA ILE A 132 4.82 -18.20 -9.90
C ILE A 132 5.62 -18.25 -8.66
N ILE A 133 6.37 -19.26 -8.51
CA ILE A 133 7.15 -19.33 -7.37
C ILE A 133 8.18 -18.33 -7.42
N LYS A 134 8.34 -17.64 -6.53
CA LYS A 134 9.24 -16.67 -6.56
C LYS A 134 10.48 -17.09 -6.44
N GLU A 135 11.11 -17.10 -7.24
CA GLU A 135 12.27 -17.54 -7.15
C GLU A 135 13.20 -16.63 -6.68
N ASN A 136 13.40 -15.74 -6.80
CA ASN A 136 14.39 -14.94 -6.41
C ASN A 136 14.13 -14.02 -5.54
N GLY A 137 13.55 -13.73 -5.23
CA GLY A 137 13.28 -12.86 -4.31
C GLY A 137 14.24 -11.88 -3.98
N LYS A 138 14.94 -11.41 -4.72
CA LYS A 138 15.80 -10.52 -4.39
C LYS A 138 15.24 -9.36 -4.00
N SER A 139 15.27 -8.88 -2.96
CA SER A 139 14.65 -7.74 -2.62
C SER A 139 15.57 -6.64 -2.62
N HIS A 140 15.21 -5.60 -3.07
CA HIS A 140 16.04 -4.50 -3.08
C HIS A 140 15.35 -3.53 -2.27
N SER A 141 15.85 -3.04 -1.26
CA SER A 141 15.21 -2.11 -0.41
C SER A 141 14.72 -0.93 -1.17
N CYS A 142 13.69 -0.35 -0.78
CA CYS A 142 13.17 0.88 -1.33
C CYS A 142 12.86 0.89 -2.80
N LEU A 143 12.65 -0.27 -3.39
CA LEU A 143 12.27 -0.29 -4.77
C LEU A 143 10.78 -0.41 -4.96
N LEU A 144 10.03 -0.30 -3.89
CA LEU A 144 8.61 -0.49 -4.00
C LEU A 144 7.93 0.56 -4.84
N TYR A 145 8.55 1.71 -5.05
CA TYR A 145 7.90 2.69 -5.88
C TYR A 145 8.68 2.96 -7.12
N THR A 146 9.80 2.33 -7.29
CA THR A 146 10.50 2.63 -8.48
C THR A 146 10.24 1.62 -9.50
N SER A 147 9.86 0.70 -9.17
CA SER A 147 9.62 -0.26 -10.06
C SER A 147 9.68 0.00 -11.33
N PRO A 148 9.70 -0.21 -11.71
CA PRO A 148 9.79 -0.21 -12.92
C PRO A 148 10.08 0.81 -13.52
N SER A 149 10.14 1.13 -13.39
CA SER A 149 10.24 2.04 -13.98
C SER A 149 10.76 2.14 -14.75
N PRO A 150 10.71 1.96 -15.09
CA PRO A 150 11.15 2.07 -15.82
C PRO A 150 11.49 2.81 -16.41
N ARG A 151 11.52 2.99 -16.40
CA ARG A 151 11.77 3.78 -16.94
C ARG A 151 12.50 3.78 -17.38
N ASP A 152 12.48 3.21 -17.21
CA ASP A 152 13.05 3.25 -17.65
C ASP A 152 13.17 3.10 -18.12
#